data_0036f061edb2521939b5baa212a24a9e
#
_entry.id   0036f061edb2521939b5baa212a24a9e
#
_cell.length_a   1.000
_cell.length_b   1.000
_cell.length_c   1.000
_cell.angle_alpha   90.00
_cell.angle_beta   90.00
_cell.angle_gamma   90.00
#
_symmetry.space_group_name_H-M   'P 1'
#
loop_
_entity.id
_entity.type
_entity.pdbx_description
1 polymer ?
#
loop_
_entity_poly.entity_id
_entity_poly.type
_entity_poly.pdbx_seq_one_letter_code
_entity_poly.pdbx_strand_id
1 'polypeptide(L)'
;MLFKQADDGSIILGDSHEYAPVHKSANFGFEISREINELMLAEAKRITYLEKWDVDQSWAGYYLQGTESEVFTKTIDDVIHIINGIGGKGMTTSPGFTQNYIKNLYL
;
A
#
# COMPACT_ATOMS: atom_id res chain seq x y z
N MET A 1 -0.21 12.27 -3.33
CA MET A 1 0.05 12.26 -1.87
C MET A 1 -1.26 12.02 -1.13
N LEU A 2 -1.23 11.20 -0.09
CA LEU A 2 -2.38 10.86 0.74
C LEU A 2 -2.29 11.56 2.08
N PHE A 3 -3.42 12.08 2.55
CA PHE A 3 -3.58 12.61 3.91
C PHE A 3 -4.70 11.86 4.60
N LYS A 4 -4.45 11.37 5.78
CA LYS A 4 -5.47 10.73 6.61
C LYS A 4 -5.33 11.20 8.05
N GLN A 5 -6.40 11.76 8.59
CA GLN A 5 -6.46 12.06 10.02
C GLN A 5 -6.76 10.77 10.80
N ALA A 6 -5.97 10.53 11.85
CA ALA A 6 -6.20 9.45 12.79
C ALA A 6 -7.05 9.91 13.99
N ASP A 7 -7.56 8.97 14.76
CA ASP A 7 -8.47 9.23 15.86
C ASP A 7 -7.81 10.03 17.01
N ASP A 8 -6.50 9.94 17.15
CA ASP A 8 -5.70 10.69 18.13
C ASP A 8 -5.39 12.13 17.68
N GLY A 9 -5.86 12.52 16.49
CA GLY A 9 -5.62 13.83 15.90
C GLY A 9 -4.33 13.94 15.09
N SER A 10 -3.50 12.91 15.04
CA SER A 10 -2.33 12.87 14.17
C SER A 10 -2.73 12.80 12.70
N ILE A 11 -1.82 13.22 11.82
CA ILE A 11 -2.03 13.14 10.37
C ILE A 11 -0.99 12.21 9.76
N ILE A 12 -1.50 11.18 9.09
CA ILE A 12 -0.70 10.26 8.31
C ILE A 12 -0.49 10.86 6.93
N LEU A 13 0.76 11.02 6.56
CA LEU A 13 1.17 11.39 5.21
C LEU A 13 1.68 10.16 4.46
N GLY A 14 1.20 9.93 3.30
CA GLY A 14 1.62 8.82 2.44
C GLY A 14 1.61 9.20 0.98
N ASP A 15 2.23 8.44 0.23
CA ASP A 15 3.24 7.44 0.44
C ASP A 15 4.20 7.48 -0.75
N SER A 16 5.37 6.93 -0.57
CA SER A 16 6.33 6.68 -1.64
C SER A 16 6.45 5.18 -1.88
N HIS A 17 6.80 4.79 -3.11
CA HIS A 17 6.88 3.38 -3.49
C HIS A 17 8.21 3.09 -4.18
N GLU A 18 8.80 1.97 -3.82
CA GLU A 18 9.86 1.33 -4.57
C GLU A 18 9.40 -0.05 -5.03
N TYR A 19 9.73 -0.41 -6.26
CA TYR A 19 9.32 -1.69 -6.84
C TYR A 19 10.55 -2.51 -7.22
N ALA A 20 10.53 -3.79 -6.86
CA ALA A 20 11.54 -4.75 -7.31
C ALA A 20 10.89 -6.10 -7.59
N PRO A 21 11.46 -6.89 -8.52
CA PRO A 21 11.08 -8.28 -8.67
C PRO A 21 11.24 -9.04 -7.35
N VAL A 22 10.36 -10.01 -7.09
CA VAL A 22 10.32 -10.78 -5.83
C VAL A 22 11.71 -11.35 -5.46
N HIS A 23 12.46 -11.86 -6.44
CA HIS A 23 13.80 -12.41 -6.20
C HIS A 23 14.85 -11.37 -5.79
N LYS A 24 14.56 -10.06 -5.92
CA LYS A 24 15.41 -8.95 -5.49
C LYS A 24 14.85 -8.22 -4.27
N SER A 25 13.68 -8.60 -3.78
CA SER A 25 13.02 -7.93 -2.65
C SER A 25 13.81 -8.01 -1.34
N ALA A 26 14.71 -9.00 -1.20
CA ALA A 26 15.60 -9.10 -0.05
C ALA A 26 16.60 -7.91 0.06
N ASN A 27 16.78 -7.15 -1.02
CA ASN A 27 17.61 -5.94 -1.01
C ASN A 27 16.87 -4.71 -0.48
N PHE A 28 15.55 -4.77 -0.34
CA PHE A 28 14.79 -3.73 0.35
C PHE A 28 15.00 -3.89 1.86
N GLY A 29 15.55 -2.89 2.49
CA GLY A 29 15.55 -2.77 3.95
C GLY A 29 14.24 -2.17 4.45
N PHE A 30 14.02 -2.19 5.75
CA PHE A 30 13.00 -1.38 6.42
C PHE A 30 13.54 0.02 6.77
N GLU A 31 14.65 0.38 6.18
CA GLU A 31 15.25 1.69 6.40
C GLU A 31 14.38 2.79 5.79
N ILE A 32 14.22 3.86 6.55
CA ILE A 32 13.46 5.02 6.11
C ILE A 32 14.41 6.01 5.43
N SER A 33 14.14 6.33 4.18
CA SER A 33 14.88 7.37 3.48
C SER A 33 14.50 8.75 4.01
N ARG A 34 15.47 9.40 4.65
CA ARG A 34 15.32 10.77 5.14
C ARG A 34 15.02 11.75 3.99
N GLU A 35 15.71 11.59 2.87
CA GLU A 35 15.53 12.43 1.69
C GLU A 35 14.09 12.35 1.16
N ILE A 36 13.55 11.15 1.03
CA ILE A 36 12.16 10.94 0.59
C ILE A 36 11.18 11.58 1.59
N ASN A 37 11.40 11.41 2.89
CA ASN A 37 10.55 12.03 3.91
C ASN A 37 10.58 13.56 3.83
N GLU A 38 11.75 14.16 3.64
CA GLU A 38 11.88 15.59 3.48
C GLU A 38 11.16 16.12 2.23
N LEU A 39 11.25 15.41 1.11
CA LEU A 39 10.50 15.71 -0.12
C LEU A 39 8.98 15.60 0.09
N MET A 40 8.52 14.56 0.75
CA MET A 40 7.10 14.37 1.07
C MET A 40 6.56 15.48 1.97
N LEU A 41 7.31 15.87 3.00
CA LEU A 41 6.93 16.99 3.88
C LEU A 41 6.92 18.32 3.12
N ALA A 42 7.90 18.57 2.27
CA ALA A 42 7.93 19.77 1.45
C ALA A 42 6.72 19.87 0.53
N GLU A 43 6.35 18.77 -0.12
CA GLU A 43 5.17 18.72 -0.99
C GLU A 43 3.87 18.84 -0.20
N ALA A 44 3.79 18.24 0.99
CA ALA A 44 2.63 18.35 1.86
C ALA A 44 2.38 19.80 2.31
N LYS A 45 3.44 20.54 2.63
CA LYS A 45 3.37 21.96 2.98
C LYS A 45 2.88 22.86 1.84
N ARG A 46 3.02 22.42 0.59
CA ARG A 46 2.48 23.16 -0.56
C ARG A 46 0.97 22.93 -0.74
N ILE A 47 0.47 21.79 -0.29
CA ILE A 47 -0.92 21.34 -0.51
C ILE A 47 -1.82 21.78 0.64
N THR A 48 -1.32 21.73 1.88
CA THR A 48 -2.13 21.99 3.06
C THR A 48 -1.38 22.79 4.10
N TYR A 49 -2.12 23.38 5.02
CA TYR A 49 -1.60 24.09 6.18
C TYR A 49 -1.86 23.28 7.45
N LEU A 50 -0.81 23.04 8.22
CA LEU A 50 -0.88 22.48 9.56
C LEU A 50 -0.17 23.44 10.53
N GLU A 51 -0.68 23.55 11.73
CA GLU A 51 -0.05 24.41 12.76
C GLU A 51 1.32 23.88 13.18
N LYS A 52 1.49 22.55 13.15
CA LYS A 52 2.74 21.86 13.50
C LYS A 52 3.10 20.86 12.41
N TRP A 53 4.40 20.71 12.21
CA TRP A 53 4.99 19.79 11.23
C TRP A 53 6.03 18.85 11.86
N ASP A 54 5.85 18.56 13.15
CA ASP A 54 6.70 17.60 13.84
C ASP A 54 6.35 16.19 13.37
N VAL A 55 7.36 15.39 13.07
CA VAL A 55 7.20 14.01 12.65
C VAL A 55 7.40 13.12 13.86
N ASP A 56 6.33 12.51 14.34
CA ASP A 56 6.37 11.61 15.49
C ASP A 56 6.90 10.24 15.10
N GLN A 57 6.53 9.74 13.92
CA GLN A 57 6.89 8.41 13.47
C GLN A 57 6.97 8.33 11.94
N SER A 58 7.90 7.52 11.45
CA SER A 58 7.96 7.08 10.05
C SER A 58 8.08 5.57 10.00
N TRP A 59 7.42 4.96 9.03
CA TRP A 59 7.49 3.49 8.84
C TRP A 59 7.45 3.12 7.37
N ALA A 60 7.89 1.92 7.08
CA ALA A 60 7.79 1.30 5.78
C ALA A 60 7.09 -0.06 5.91
N GLY A 61 6.48 -0.52 4.83
CA GLY A 61 5.84 -1.82 4.75
C GLY A 61 6.03 -2.43 3.36
N TYR A 62 5.79 -3.72 3.26
CA TYR A 62 5.85 -4.46 2.01
C TYR A 62 4.48 -4.93 1.60
N TYR A 63 4.23 -4.91 0.32
CA TYR A 63 3.08 -5.55 -0.28
C TYR A 63 3.44 -6.12 -1.65
N LEU A 64 2.64 -7.07 -2.12
CA LEU A 64 2.80 -7.63 -3.44
C LEU A 64 1.94 -6.87 -4.45
N GLN A 65 2.52 -6.66 -5.62
CA GLN A 65 1.81 -6.11 -6.77
C GLN A 65 1.97 -7.04 -7.96
N GLY A 66 0.87 -7.33 -8.63
CA GLY A 66 0.88 -8.10 -9.86
C GLY A 66 1.57 -7.33 -10.99
N THR A 67 2.31 -8.03 -11.85
CA THR A 67 3.00 -7.44 -13.00
C THR A 67 2.22 -7.63 -14.30
N GLU A 68 1.44 -8.70 -14.41
CA GLU A 68 0.66 -9.06 -15.60
C GLU A 68 -0.83 -8.71 -15.47
N SER A 69 -1.30 -8.63 -14.23
CA SER A 69 -2.69 -8.30 -13.91
C SER A 69 -2.76 -7.47 -12.62
N GLU A 70 -3.84 -6.72 -12.44
CA GLU A 70 -4.06 -5.93 -11.23
C GLU A 70 -4.22 -6.80 -9.97
N VAL A 71 -4.67 -8.03 -10.13
CA VAL A 71 -4.82 -9.02 -9.06
C VAL A 71 -4.41 -10.38 -9.56
N PHE A 72 -3.53 -11.03 -8.81
CA PHE A 72 -3.17 -12.42 -9.05
C PHE A 72 -4.22 -13.35 -8.43
N THR A 73 -4.74 -14.28 -9.23
CA THR A 73 -5.64 -15.32 -8.75
C THR A 73 -5.15 -16.69 -9.23
N LYS A 74 -5.22 -17.68 -8.37
CA LYS A 74 -4.89 -19.08 -8.71
C LYS A 74 -5.76 -20.03 -7.90
N THR A 75 -6.26 -21.06 -8.56
CA THR A 75 -6.94 -22.19 -7.91
C THR A 75 -6.03 -23.41 -7.98
N ILE A 76 -5.90 -24.12 -6.87
CA ILE A 76 -5.14 -25.37 -6.74
C ILE A 76 -6.13 -26.46 -6.34
N ASP A 77 -6.12 -27.57 -7.09
CA ASP A 77 -6.96 -28.74 -6.86
C ASP A 77 -8.47 -28.44 -6.67
N ASP A 78 -8.94 -27.38 -7.32
CA ASP A 78 -10.32 -26.88 -7.27
C ASP A 78 -10.86 -26.53 -5.86
N VAL A 79 -10.00 -26.52 -4.85
CA VAL A 79 -10.39 -26.31 -3.45
C VAL A 79 -9.62 -25.19 -2.74
N ILE A 80 -8.43 -24.83 -3.23
CA ILE A 80 -7.63 -23.76 -2.63
C ILE A 80 -7.59 -22.57 -3.60
N HIS A 81 -8.14 -21.46 -3.17
CA HIS A 81 -8.19 -20.23 -3.95
C HIS A 81 -7.24 -19.21 -3.38
N ILE A 82 -6.26 -18.78 -4.18
CA ILE A 82 -5.28 -17.75 -3.83
C ILE A 82 -5.66 -16.46 -4.54
N ILE A 83 -5.78 -15.38 -3.78
CA ILE A 83 -5.97 -14.02 -4.30
C ILE A 83 -4.86 -13.17 -3.69
N ASN A 84 -4.05 -12.52 -4.52
CA ASN A 84 -2.94 -11.70 -4.04
C ASN A 84 -2.53 -10.63 -5.08
N GLY A 85 -1.57 -9.80 -4.74
CA GLY A 85 -0.95 -8.87 -5.67
C GLY A 85 -1.80 -7.65 -6.01
N ILE A 86 -2.83 -7.34 -5.21
CA ILE A 86 -3.73 -6.19 -5.43
C ILE A 86 -3.03 -4.83 -5.26
N GLY A 87 -1.78 -4.83 -4.82
CA GLY A 87 -0.99 -3.61 -4.61
C GLY A 87 -1.47 -2.78 -3.43
N GLY A 88 -1.13 -1.49 -3.45
CA GLY A 88 -1.49 -0.54 -2.39
C GLY A 88 -2.97 -0.19 -2.30
N LYS A 89 -3.81 -0.69 -3.20
CA LYS A 89 -5.26 -0.41 -3.24
C LYS A 89 -6.11 -1.42 -2.47
N GLY A 90 -5.50 -2.40 -1.82
CA GLY A 90 -6.19 -3.56 -1.23
C GLY A 90 -7.28 -3.19 -0.24
N MET A 91 -7.04 -2.23 0.65
CA MET A 91 -8.04 -1.80 1.63
C MET A 91 -9.34 -1.30 0.98
N THR A 92 -9.23 -0.61 -0.14
CA THR A 92 -10.39 -0.04 -0.84
C THR A 92 -11.05 -1.06 -1.77
N THR A 93 -10.27 -1.86 -2.48
CA THR A 93 -10.76 -2.66 -3.62
C THR A 93 -11.00 -4.13 -3.28
N SER A 94 -10.30 -4.69 -2.27
CA SER A 94 -10.40 -6.11 -1.96
C SER A 94 -11.81 -6.59 -1.58
N PRO A 95 -12.64 -5.85 -0.84
CA PRO A 95 -13.99 -6.34 -0.51
C PRO A 95 -14.83 -6.59 -1.77
N GLY A 96 -14.87 -5.61 -2.69
CA GLY A 96 -15.63 -5.73 -3.94
C GLY A 96 -15.06 -6.80 -4.87
N PHE A 97 -13.73 -6.86 -5.00
CA PHE A 97 -13.08 -7.88 -5.79
C PHE A 97 -13.39 -9.29 -5.26
N THR A 98 -13.21 -9.51 -3.95
CA THR A 98 -13.44 -10.80 -3.32
C THR A 98 -14.89 -11.24 -3.43
N GLN A 99 -15.83 -10.32 -3.23
CA GLN A 99 -17.25 -10.63 -3.41
C GLN A 99 -17.56 -11.13 -4.82
N ASN A 100 -17.06 -10.46 -5.85
CA ASN A 100 -17.26 -10.88 -7.23
C ASN A 100 -16.55 -12.21 -7.53
N TYR A 101 -15.34 -12.39 -7.02
CA TYR A 101 -14.60 -13.63 -7.20
C TYR A 101 -15.34 -14.83 -6.60
N ILE A 102 -15.84 -14.70 -5.37
CA ILE A 102 -16.61 -15.76 -4.70
C ILE A 102 -17.92 -16.07 -5.44
N LYS A 103 -18.63 -15.03 -5.90
CA LYS A 103 -19.84 -15.24 -6.72
C LYS A 103 -19.56 -16.05 -7.98
N ASN A 104 -18.47 -15.76 -8.66
CA ASN A 104 -18.10 -16.48 -9.89
C ASN A 104 -17.66 -17.93 -9.64
N LEU A 105 -17.20 -18.25 -8.42
CA LEU A 105 -16.82 -19.62 -8.05
C LEU A 105 -18.01 -20.51 -7.67
N TYR A 106 -19.01 -19.94 -7.00
CA TYR A 106 -20.04 -20.74 -6.30
C TYR A 106 -21.46 -20.40 -6.70
N LEU A 107 -21.68 -19.39 -7.50
CA LEU A 107 -23.00 -18.94 -7.96
C LEU A 107 -23.08 -18.82 -9.47
#